data_cb2c488b09cccddc1030dd5f15508063
#
_entry.id   cb2c488b09cccddc1030dd5f15508063
#
_cell.length_a   1.000
_cell.length_b   1.000
_cell.length_c   1.000
_cell.angle_alpha   90.00
_cell.angle_beta   90.00
_cell.angle_gamma   90.00
#
_symmetry.space_group_name_H-M   'P 1'
#
loop_
_entity.id
_entity.type
_entity.pdbx_description
1 polymer ?
#
loop_
_entity_poly.entity_id
_entity_poly.type
_entity_poly.pdbx_seq_one_letter_code
_entity_poly.pdbx_strand_id
1 'polypeptide(L)'
;MSAQEYKKQIFEAVENLLWKQWTALGIPGHIAALNSNTVLDPEALLVFSAGFARYDQRLYDLILDWLQVHSSQINIQRLKALHAKSEWKDAVSLGYMSAVAAQTDHVRWKKPAQDYLPDNTSSPVALFLDEKGEPERFIPQQDDHALKYGFRRNVRVDEQEMSVSLPKTTATLLPRMRGFLGISARAETLLVLLTSPRCKVQDIVDRSGFTWKSIQDVLSELASGGFVSSVDGVSRGKLYDLPEPESIRKLFGIRQGSLFPNWLCIYDTIGLLWQTVSNPHLSKVSEETFTHELGSLYSDRLQQKLLKSGHPALNKTNLDCASFPRLISSLAE
;
A
#
# COMPACT_ATOMS: atom_id res chain seq x y z
N MET A 1 16.69 7.40 23.49
CA MET A 1 16.65 7.99 22.09
C MET A 1 15.61 9.11 22.10
N SER A 2 16.00 10.30 21.67
CA SER A 2 15.07 11.44 21.66
C SER A 2 13.92 11.23 20.67
N ALA A 3 12.77 11.87 20.93
CA ALA A 3 11.60 11.79 20.03
C ALA A 3 11.92 12.31 18.61
N GLN A 4 12.77 13.34 18.51
CA GLN A 4 13.18 13.90 17.22
C GLN A 4 14.05 12.94 16.42
N GLU A 5 15.03 12.29 17.08
CA GLU A 5 15.88 11.29 16.44
C GLU A 5 15.06 10.08 15.97
N TYR A 6 14.12 9.63 16.80
CA TYR A 6 13.23 8.53 16.45
C TYR A 6 12.32 8.90 15.26
N LYS A 7 11.73 10.11 15.27
CA LYS A 7 10.92 10.62 14.14
C LYS A 7 11.72 10.60 12.84
N LYS A 8 12.98 11.09 12.89
CA LYS A 8 13.87 11.11 11.73
C LYS A 8 14.14 9.69 11.19
N GLN A 9 14.47 8.74 12.07
CA GLN A 9 14.72 7.35 11.67
C GLN A 9 13.48 6.69 11.06
N ILE A 10 12.28 6.95 11.59
CA ILE A 10 11.03 6.48 11.00
C ILE A 10 10.81 7.08 9.61
N PHE A 11 11.03 8.39 9.47
CA PHE A 11 10.90 9.09 8.20
C PHE A 11 11.80 8.47 7.13
N GLU A 12 13.10 8.37 7.39
CA GLU A 12 14.08 7.80 6.47
C GLU A 12 13.76 6.34 6.10
N ALA A 13 13.31 5.54 7.08
CA ALA A 13 12.94 4.15 6.84
C ALA A 13 11.70 4.03 5.92
N VAL A 14 10.69 4.87 6.12
CA VAL A 14 9.46 4.86 5.31
C VAL A 14 9.72 5.39 3.91
N GLU A 15 10.48 6.48 3.78
CA GLU A 15 10.87 7.04 2.49
C GLU A 15 11.64 6.01 1.65
N ASN A 16 12.65 5.35 2.24
CA ASN A 16 13.40 4.29 1.58
C ASN A 16 12.51 3.09 1.19
N LEU A 17 11.56 2.69 2.05
CA LEU A 17 10.59 1.62 1.76
C LEU A 17 9.75 1.98 0.54
N LEU A 18 9.17 3.19 0.51
CA LEU A 18 8.34 3.64 -0.61
C LEU A 18 9.11 3.69 -1.92
N TRP A 19 10.31 4.27 -1.92
CA TRP A 19 11.17 4.31 -3.10
C TRP A 19 11.46 2.90 -3.63
N LYS A 20 11.87 1.96 -2.77
CA LYS A 20 12.15 0.57 -3.18
C LYS A 20 10.92 -0.13 -3.74
N GLN A 21 9.76 0.06 -3.13
CA GLN A 21 8.51 -0.57 -3.57
C GLN A 21 8.04 -0.02 -4.92
N TRP A 22 8.04 1.30 -5.08
CA TRP A 22 7.65 1.91 -6.34
C TRP A 22 8.66 1.61 -7.46
N THR A 23 9.97 1.60 -7.17
CA THR A 23 10.99 1.15 -8.13
C THR A 23 10.76 -0.32 -8.53
N ALA A 24 10.36 -1.18 -7.60
CA ALA A 24 9.99 -2.57 -7.91
C ALA A 24 8.72 -2.68 -8.78
N LEU A 25 7.82 -1.69 -8.72
CA LEU A 25 6.68 -1.56 -9.63
C LEU A 25 7.03 -0.88 -10.96
N GLY A 26 8.27 -0.44 -11.16
CA GLY A 26 8.78 0.04 -12.45
C GLY A 26 8.95 1.55 -12.57
N ILE A 27 8.83 2.34 -11.47
CA ILE A 27 9.25 3.72 -11.55
C ILE A 27 10.77 3.82 -11.68
N PRO A 28 11.30 4.78 -12.46
CA PRO A 28 12.72 5.03 -12.52
C PRO A 28 13.21 5.63 -11.19
N GLY A 29 14.24 5.05 -10.60
CA GLY A 29 14.77 5.49 -9.31
C GLY A 29 16.28 5.32 -9.21
N HIS A 30 16.89 6.04 -8.30
CA HIS A 30 18.30 5.92 -7.92
C HIS A 30 18.53 4.85 -6.85
N ILE A 31 17.45 4.33 -6.26
CA ILE A 31 17.48 3.30 -5.23
C ILE A 31 17.22 1.94 -5.90
N ALA A 32 17.99 0.94 -5.51
CA ALA A 32 17.78 -0.42 -6.00
C ALA A 32 16.36 -0.90 -5.66
N ALA A 33 15.71 -1.54 -6.62
CA ALA A 33 14.38 -2.11 -6.43
C ALA A 33 14.39 -3.16 -5.30
N LEU A 34 13.24 -3.34 -4.68
CA LEU A 34 13.01 -4.39 -3.70
C LEU A 34 13.37 -5.76 -4.29
N ASN A 35 14.34 -6.43 -3.72
CA ASN A 35 14.74 -7.77 -4.11
C ASN A 35 14.24 -8.81 -3.10
N SER A 36 12.96 -8.76 -2.78
CA SER A 36 12.35 -9.68 -1.82
C SER A 36 11.44 -10.70 -2.51
N ASN A 37 11.10 -11.74 -1.78
CA ASN A 37 10.07 -12.69 -2.20
C ASN A 37 8.65 -12.18 -1.90
N THR A 38 8.49 -10.89 -1.64
CA THR A 38 7.21 -10.30 -1.25
C THR A 38 6.50 -9.69 -2.45
N VAL A 39 5.25 -10.06 -2.63
CA VAL A 39 4.35 -9.49 -3.65
C VAL A 39 3.79 -8.18 -3.14
N LEU A 40 3.87 -7.13 -3.95
CA LEU A 40 3.30 -5.84 -3.61
C LEU A 40 1.82 -5.76 -3.94
N ASP A 41 1.13 -4.94 -3.17
CA ASP A 41 -0.26 -4.59 -3.36
C ASP A 41 -0.34 -3.13 -3.86
N PRO A 42 -0.55 -2.91 -5.16
CA PRO A 42 -0.47 -1.56 -5.71
C PRO A 42 -1.57 -0.63 -5.20
N GLU A 43 -2.76 -1.12 -4.89
CA GLU A 43 -3.84 -0.29 -4.33
C GLU A 43 -3.55 0.12 -2.89
N ALA A 44 -3.10 -0.82 -2.05
CA ALA A 44 -2.73 -0.50 -0.67
C ALA A 44 -1.54 0.47 -0.63
N LEU A 45 -0.55 0.25 -1.50
CA LEU A 45 0.60 1.15 -1.66
C LEU A 45 0.16 2.54 -2.12
N LEU A 46 -0.77 2.63 -3.07
CA LEU A 46 -1.28 3.92 -3.57
C LEU A 46 -2.04 4.68 -2.46
N VAL A 47 -2.88 4.00 -1.68
CA VAL A 47 -3.59 4.62 -0.53
C VAL A 47 -2.59 5.20 0.48
N PHE A 48 -1.54 4.46 0.80
CA PHE A 48 -0.51 4.92 1.72
C PHE A 48 0.31 6.07 1.15
N SER A 49 0.71 5.96 -0.12
CA SER A 49 1.50 6.98 -0.81
C SER A 49 0.75 8.29 -1.00
N ALA A 50 -0.57 8.27 -1.12
CA ALA A 50 -1.37 9.49 -1.23
C ALA A 50 -1.12 10.46 -0.05
N GLY A 51 -0.88 9.93 1.16
CA GLY A 51 -0.51 10.74 2.32
C GLY A 51 1.00 10.94 2.47
N PHE A 52 1.79 9.85 2.38
CA PHE A 52 3.21 9.92 2.74
C PHE A 52 4.10 10.45 1.60
N ALA A 53 3.79 10.19 0.32
CA ALA A 53 4.61 10.69 -0.78
C ALA A 53 4.56 12.23 -0.94
N ARG A 54 3.68 12.93 -0.21
CA ARG A 54 3.66 14.40 -0.12
C ARG A 54 4.93 14.98 0.54
N TYR A 55 5.73 14.16 1.20
CA TYR A 55 7.03 14.54 1.74
C TYR A 55 8.19 14.45 0.72
N ASP A 56 7.94 13.85 -0.46
CA ASP A 56 8.90 13.73 -1.56
C ASP A 56 8.21 14.04 -2.90
N GLN A 57 8.42 15.26 -3.38
CA GLN A 57 7.82 15.72 -4.65
C GLN A 57 8.21 14.81 -5.83
N ARG A 58 9.47 14.39 -5.91
CA ARG A 58 9.94 13.57 -7.02
C ARG A 58 9.26 12.20 -7.03
N LEU A 59 9.18 11.55 -5.87
CA LEU A 59 8.48 10.28 -5.74
C LEU A 59 7.00 10.44 -6.11
N TYR A 60 6.34 11.47 -5.60
CA TYR A 60 4.94 11.76 -5.89
C TYR A 60 4.70 11.91 -7.40
N ASP A 61 5.53 12.70 -8.08
CA ASP A 61 5.38 12.94 -9.52
C ASP A 61 5.62 11.67 -10.34
N LEU A 62 6.60 10.86 -9.99
CA LEU A 62 6.83 9.55 -10.61
C LEU A 62 5.67 8.56 -10.38
N ILE A 63 4.98 8.64 -9.24
CA ILE A 63 3.75 7.86 -9.00
C ILE A 63 2.64 8.34 -9.94
N LEU A 64 2.51 9.64 -10.17
CA LEU A 64 1.55 10.17 -11.14
C LEU A 64 1.84 9.68 -12.56
N ASP A 65 3.12 9.67 -12.98
CA ASP A 65 3.53 9.13 -14.28
C ASP A 65 3.24 7.64 -14.39
N TRP A 66 3.52 6.87 -13.33
CA TRP A 66 3.18 5.47 -13.27
C TRP A 66 1.67 5.23 -13.43
N LEU A 67 0.83 6.03 -12.79
CA LEU A 67 -0.62 5.96 -12.92
C LEU A 67 -1.09 6.25 -14.34
N GLN A 68 -0.47 7.18 -15.07
CA GLN A 68 -0.83 7.46 -16.47
C GLN A 68 -0.60 6.25 -17.37
N VAL A 69 0.42 5.44 -17.09
CA VAL A 69 0.75 4.26 -17.91
C VAL A 69 0.06 2.98 -17.41
N HIS A 70 -0.02 2.80 -16.09
CA HIS A 70 -0.43 1.53 -15.47
C HIS A 70 -1.79 1.59 -14.75
N SER A 71 -2.55 2.68 -14.89
CA SER A 71 -3.87 2.84 -14.25
C SER A 71 -4.82 1.67 -14.55
N SER A 72 -4.69 1.06 -15.73
CA SER A 72 -5.48 -0.10 -16.14
C SER A 72 -5.25 -1.34 -15.26
N GLN A 73 -4.14 -1.42 -14.53
CA GLN A 73 -3.83 -2.55 -13.63
C GLN A 73 -4.44 -2.40 -12.23
N ILE A 74 -4.96 -1.22 -11.89
CA ILE A 74 -5.58 -0.92 -10.60
C ILE A 74 -7.03 -1.36 -10.57
N ASN A 75 -7.43 -2.08 -9.53
CA ASN A 75 -8.84 -2.37 -9.26
C ASN A 75 -9.47 -1.21 -8.49
N ILE A 76 -10.25 -0.39 -9.19
CA ILE A 76 -10.86 0.82 -8.63
C ILE A 76 -11.81 0.52 -7.46
N GLN A 77 -12.61 -0.54 -7.55
CA GLN A 77 -13.54 -0.90 -6.46
C GLN A 77 -12.75 -1.32 -5.21
N ARG A 78 -11.68 -2.08 -5.41
CA ARG A 78 -10.79 -2.51 -4.33
C ARG A 78 -10.03 -1.33 -3.73
N LEU A 79 -9.50 -0.42 -4.56
CA LEU A 79 -8.86 0.82 -4.11
C LEU A 79 -9.78 1.62 -3.16
N LYS A 80 -11.04 1.81 -3.56
CA LYS A 80 -12.05 2.51 -2.74
C LYS A 80 -12.34 1.75 -1.44
N ALA A 81 -12.44 0.43 -1.50
CA ALA A 81 -12.69 -0.39 -0.31
C ALA A 81 -11.50 -0.36 0.68
N LEU A 82 -10.26 -0.41 0.18
CA LEU A 82 -9.06 -0.28 1.00
C LEU A 82 -8.94 1.12 1.61
N HIS A 83 -9.17 2.18 0.81
CA HIS A 83 -9.18 3.55 1.30
C HIS A 83 -10.23 3.76 2.39
N ALA A 84 -11.44 3.21 2.23
CA ALA A 84 -12.49 3.31 3.25
C ALA A 84 -12.10 2.63 4.58
N LYS A 85 -11.34 1.51 4.51
CA LYS A 85 -10.87 0.75 5.68
C LYS A 85 -9.60 1.31 6.31
N SER A 86 -8.78 2.03 5.54
CA SER A 86 -7.50 2.56 6.02
C SER A 86 -7.71 3.58 7.13
N GLU A 87 -6.90 3.49 8.16
CA GLU A 87 -6.80 4.50 9.21
C GLU A 87 -5.82 5.62 8.84
N TRP A 88 -4.83 5.32 7.99
CA TRP A 88 -3.94 6.28 7.36
C TRP A 88 -4.40 6.57 5.93
N LYS A 89 -5.00 7.73 5.70
CA LYS A 89 -5.52 8.11 4.38
C LYS A 89 -5.50 9.61 4.15
N ASP A 90 -5.24 9.99 2.91
CA ASP A 90 -5.43 11.34 2.40
C ASP A 90 -6.37 11.26 1.19
N ALA A 91 -7.65 11.48 1.44
CA ALA A 91 -8.68 11.36 0.42
C ALA A 91 -8.48 12.38 -0.70
N VAL A 92 -8.10 13.60 -0.36
CA VAL A 92 -7.95 14.69 -1.33
C VAL A 92 -6.75 14.45 -2.25
N SER A 93 -5.62 14.02 -1.67
CA SER A 93 -4.44 13.64 -2.44
C SER A 93 -4.72 12.44 -3.36
N LEU A 94 -5.42 11.41 -2.86
CA LEU A 94 -5.85 10.28 -3.69
C LEU A 94 -6.80 10.72 -4.81
N GLY A 95 -7.66 11.70 -4.55
CA GLY A 95 -8.52 12.34 -5.55
C GLY A 95 -7.72 13.01 -6.66
N TYR A 96 -6.70 13.79 -6.31
CA TYR A 96 -5.80 14.40 -7.28
C TYR A 96 -5.03 13.35 -8.10
N MET A 97 -4.47 12.32 -7.46
CA MET A 97 -3.85 11.20 -8.16
C MET A 97 -4.84 10.50 -9.12
N SER A 98 -6.09 10.30 -8.68
CA SER A 98 -7.16 9.73 -9.51
C SER A 98 -7.51 10.61 -10.70
N ALA A 99 -7.46 11.93 -10.54
CA ALA A 99 -7.71 12.89 -11.62
C ALA A 99 -6.61 12.87 -12.68
N VAL A 100 -5.36 12.67 -12.28
CA VAL A 100 -4.24 12.50 -13.22
C VAL A 100 -4.41 11.15 -13.97
N ALA A 101 -4.73 10.06 -13.29
CA ALA A 101 -5.03 8.78 -13.94
C ALA A 101 -6.23 8.87 -14.91
N ALA A 102 -7.22 9.71 -14.61
CA ALA A 102 -8.37 9.96 -15.49
C ALA A 102 -8.02 10.66 -16.81
N GLN A 103 -6.84 11.24 -16.95
CA GLN A 103 -6.38 11.85 -18.21
C GLN A 103 -6.14 10.77 -19.28
N THR A 104 -5.70 9.58 -18.88
CA THR A 104 -5.44 8.45 -19.79
C THR A 104 -6.53 7.38 -19.76
N ASP A 105 -7.18 7.15 -18.62
CA ASP A 105 -8.28 6.17 -18.46
C ASP A 105 -9.51 6.85 -17.81
N HIS A 106 -10.10 7.79 -18.56
CA HIS A 106 -11.21 8.61 -18.06
C HIS A 106 -12.41 7.80 -17.57
N VAL A 107 -12.78 6.74 -18.29
CA VAL A 107 -13.99 5.96 -17.98
C VAL A 107 -13.93 5.34 -16.59
N ARG A 108 -12.78 4.78 -16.22
CA ARG A 108 -12.60 4.08 -14.94
C ARG A 108 -12.31 5.03 -13.78
N TRP A 109 -11.54 6.10 -14.02
CA TRP A 109 -11.02 6.98 -12.97
C TRP A 109 -11.83 8.24 -12.72
N LYS A 110 -12.78 8.60 -13.61
CA LYS A 110 -13.64 9.77 -13.43
C LYS A 110 -14.35 9.77 -12.08
N LYS A 111 -14.96 8.65 -11.70
CA LYS A 111 -15.71 8.56 -10.45
C LYS A 111 -14.80 8.67 -9.21
N PRO A 112 -13.69 7.93 -9.06
CA PRO A 112 -12.72 8.17 -7.98
C PRO A 112 -12.24 9.62 -7.88
N ALA A 113 -11.93 10.24 -9.02
CA ALA A 113 -11.52 11.64 -9.06
C ALA A 113 -12.60 12.59 -8.52
N GLN A 114 -13.88 12.33 -8.79
CA GLN A 114 -14.99 13.13 -8.32
C GLN A 114 -15.37 12.86 -6.85
N ASP A 115 -15.34 11.60 -6.43
CA ASP A 115 -15.73 11.18 -5.08
C ASP A 115 -14.86 11.80 -3.97
N TYR A 116 -13.64 12.25 -4.32
CA TYR A 116 -12.66 12.81 -3.39
C TYR A 116 -12.40 14.31 -3.61
N LEU A 117 -13.24 14.99 -4.38
CA LEU A 117 -13.14 16.46 -4.47
C LEU A 117 -13.43 17.07 -3.09
N PRO A 118 -12.59 18.01 -2.63
CA PRO A 118 -12.86 18.70 -1.38
C PRO A 118 -14.06 19.64 -1.53
N ASP A 119 -14.74 19.89 -0.42
CA ASP A 119 -15.73 20.97 -0.35
C ASP A 119 -15.03 22.31 -0.58
N ASN A 120 -15.57 23.14 -1.47
CA ASN A 120 -14.97 24.40 -1.96
C ASN A 120 -14.81 25.51 -0.91
N THR A 121 -14.81 25.18 0.37
CA THR A 121 -14.82 26.15 1.48
C THR A 121 -13.45 26.46 2.06
N SER A 122 -12.43 25.63 1.75
CA SER A 122 -11.10 25.77 2.34
C SER A 122 -10.12 26.45 1.39
N SER A 123 -9.25 27.33 1.92
CA SER A 123 -8.14 27.89 1.15
C SER A 123 -7.18 26.76 0.71
N PRO A 124 -6.67 26.80 -0.53
CA PRO A 124 -5.72 25.78 -1.00
C PRO A 124 -4.47 25.72 -0.14
N VAL A 125 -4.02 24.49 0.17
CA VAL A 125 -2.81 24.20 0.96
C VAL A 125 -1.68 23.71 0.04
N ALA A 126 -0.41 23.83 0.47
CA ALA A 126 0.70 23.24 -0.27
C ALA A 126 0.53 21.71 -0.38
N LEU A 127 0.73 21.15 -1.57
CA LEU A 127 0.71 19.72 -1.77
C LEU A 127 1.91 19.06 -1.08
N PHE A 128 3.08 19.68 -1.18
CA PHE A 128 4.30 19.12 -0.63
C PHE A 128 4.65 19.71 0.73
N LEU A 129 5.25 18.88 1.55
CA LEU A 129 5.65 19.14 2.93
C LEU A 129 7.13 18.81 3.06
N ASP A 130 7.84 19.52 3.94
CA ASP A 130 9.19 19.14 4.33
C ASP A 130 9.18 18.01 5.39
N GLU A 131 10.35 17.50 5.78
CA GLU A 131 10.51 16.45 6.81
C GLU A 131 9.89 16.81 8.17
N LYS A 132 9.70 18.09 8.45
CA LYS A 132 9.05 18.57 9.67
C LYS A 132 7.54 18.62 9.54
N GLY A 133 7.01 18.48 8.31
CA GLY A 133 5.61 18.64 7.98
C GLY A 133 5.21 20.09 7.68
N GLU A 134 6.20 20.99 7.48
CA GLU A 134 5.95 22.36 7.11
C GLU A 134 5.64 22.44 5.60
N PRO A 135 4.68 23.28 5.20
CA PRO A 135 4.28 23.40 3.81
C PRO A 135 5.36 24.09 2.97
N GLU A 136 5.50 23.65 1.71
CA GLU A 136 6.32 24.33 0.72
C GLU A 136 5.89 25.80 0.58
N ARG A 137 6.85 26.74 0.70
CA ARG A 137 6.55 28.18 0.77
C ARG A 137 6.55 28.86 -0.57
N PHE A 138 7.35 28.39 -1.51
CA PHE A 138 7.55 29.07 -2.81
C PHE A 138 6.99 28.23 -3.96
N ILE A 139 5.88 28.73 -4.54
CA ILE A 139 5.18 28.09 -5.67
C ILE A 139 5.01 29.16 -6.76
N PRO A 140 6.00 29.35 -7.64
CA PRO A 140 5.99 30.42 -8.64
C PRO A 140 4.94 30.23 -9.74
N GLN A 141 4.68 28.99 -10.14
CA GLN A 141 3.74 28.69 -11.21
C GLN A 141 2.78 27.60 -10.73
N GLN A 142 1.54 27.99 -10.47
CA GLN A 142 0.55 27.08 -9.92
C GLN A 142 -0.04 26.13 -10.97
N ASP A 143 -0.25 24.89 -10.57
CA ASP A 143 -0.95 23.87 -11.33
C ASP A 143 -2.46 24.02 -11.12
N ASP A 144 -3.20 24.47 -12.13
CA ASP A 144 -4.66 24.66 -12.08
C ASP A 144 -5.41 23.34 -11.83
N HIS A 145 -4.82 22.21 -12.22
CA HIS A 145 -5.43 20.90 -12.00
C HIS A 145 -5.34 20.49 -10.51
N ALA A 146 -4.21 20.75 -9.87
CA ALA A 146 -4.04 20.53 -8.44
C ALA A 146 -4.92 21.50 -7.61
N LEU A 147 -5.09 22.75 -8.07
CA LEU A 147 -5.95 23.73 -7.40
C LEU A 147 -7.41 23.26 -7.26
N LYS A 148 -7.95 22.53 -8.23
CA LYS A 148 -9.29 21.94 -8.15
C LYS A 148 -9.45 20.98 -6.97
N TYR A 149 -8.35 20.40 -6.52
CA TYR A 149 -8.29 19.53 -5.34
C TYR A 149 -7.82 20.27 -4.07
N GLY A 150 -7.82 21.60 -4.09
CA GLY A 150 -7.40 22.41 -2.95
C GLY A 150 -5.90 22.36 -2.67
N PHE A 151 -5.07 21.94 -3.64
CA PHE A 151 -3.63 21.91 -3.51
C PHE A 151 -2.93 22.99 -4.32
N ARG A 152 -1.93 23.61 -3.72
CA ARG A 152 -0.96 24.47 -4.40
C ARG A 152 0.31 23.66 -4.65
N ARG A 153 0.73 23.59 -5.90
CA ARG A 153 2.01 23.03 -6.33
C ARG A 153 2.47 23.73 -7.60
N ASN A 154 3.74 23.62 -7.90
CA ASN A 154 4.25 24.04 -9.21
C ASN A 154 3.67 23.14 -10.31
N VAL A 155 3.51 23.72 -11.51
CA VAL A 155 3.17 22.94 -12.71
C VAL A 155 4.14 21.78 -12.83
N ARG A 156 3.58 20.60 -13.06
CA ARG A 156 4.36 19.39 -13.25
C ARG A 156 5.07 19.44 -14.60
N VAL A 157 6.33 19.11 -14.60
CA VAL A 157 7.09 18.85 -15.83
C VAL A 157 7.05 17.35 -16.06
N ASP A 158 6.50 16.90 -17.19
CA ASP A 158 6.48 15.47 -17.56
C ASP A 158 7.92 15.06 -17.93
N GLU A 159 8.55 14.32 -17.04
CA GLU A 159 10.01 14.22 -17.11
C GLU A 159 10.53 12.86 -17.58
N GLN A 160 9.75 11.78 -17.53
CA GLN A 160 10.34 10.47 -17.82
C GLN A 160 9.39 9.54 -18.56
N GLU A 161 9.90 8.93 -19.64
CA GLU A 161 9.24 7.81 -20.30
C GLU A 161 9.14 6.62 -19.33
N MET A 162 7.93 6.34 -18.91
CA MET A 162 7.61 5.17 -18.10
C MET A 162 7.49 3.94 -19.02
N SER A 163 8.13 2.84 -18.64
CA SER A 163 7.99 1.59 -19.40
C SER A 163 6.54 1.08 -19.34
N VAL A 164 5.96 0.73 -20.50
CA VAL A 164 4.62 0.11 -20.59
C VAL A 164 4.61 -1.29 -19.97
N SER A 165 5.75 -1.98 -19.95
CA SER A 165 5.87 -3.32 -19.39
C SER A 165 6.32 -3.28 -17.93
N LEU A 166 5.55 -3.90 -17.05
CA LEU A 166 5.95 -4.08 -15.66
C LEU A 166 7.17 -5.00 -15.53
N PRO A 167 8.08 -4.74 -14.59
CA PRO A 167 9.20 -5.64 -14.30
C PRO A 167 8.72 -7.07 -13.98
N LYS A 168 9.43 -8.08 -14.47
CA LYS A 168 9.09 -9.51 -14.22
C LYS A 168 9.70 -9.99 -12.90
N THR A 169 9.21 -9.45 -11.79
CA THR A 169 9.67 -9.76 -10.43
C THR A 169 8.55 -10.33 -9.57
N THR A 170 8.87 -10.78 -8.36
CA THR A 170 7.86 -11.19 -7.37
C THR A 170 6.99 -10.00 -6.96
N ALA A 171 7.56 -8.82 -6.83
CA ALA A 171 6.85 -7.61 -6.44
C ALA A 171 5.66 -7.29 -7.38
N THR A 172 5.82 -7.50 -8.69
CA THR A 172 4.79 -7.21 -9.70
C THR A 172 3.87 -8.38 -10.01
N LEU A 173 3.92 -9.45 -9.23
CA LEU A 173 3.16 -10.66 -9.52
C LEU A 173 1.65 -10.41 -9.59
N LEU A 174 1.08 -9.66 -8.63
CA LEU A 174 -0.35 -9.36 -8.61
C LEU A 174 -0.84 -8.65 -9.88
N PRO A 175 -0.29 -7.50 -10.31
CA PRO A 175 -0.73 -6.86 -11.55
C PRO A 175 -0.49 -7.73 -12.79
N ARG A 176 0.57 -8.55 -12.82
CA ARG A 176 0.81 -9.50 -13.93
C ARG A 176 -0.23 -10.63 -13.95
N MET A 177 -0.62 -11.17 -12.80
CA MET A 177 -1.71 -12.15 -12.71
C MET A 177 -3.05 -11.54 -13.18
N ARG A 178 -3.32 -10.28 -12.84
CA ARG A 178 -4.50 -9.56 -13.35
C ARG A 178 -4.49 -9.38 -14.86
N GLY A 179 -3.32 -9.15 -15.46
CA GLY A 179 -3.17 -9.10 -16.92
C GLY A 179 -3.59 -10.40 -17.62
N PHE A 180 -3.47 -11.54 -16.94
CA PHE A 180 -3.85 -12.85 -17.45
C PHE A 180 -5.29 -13.27 -17.05
N LEU A 181 -5.66 -13.05 -15.79
CA LEU A 181 -6.93 -13.51 -15.19
C LEU A 181 -8.05 -12.47 -15.22
N GLY A 182 -7.73 -11.22 -15.61
CA GLY A 182 -8.63 -10.08 -15.47
C GLY A 182 -8.58 -9.47 -14.07
N ILE A 183 -9.07 -8.23 -13.97
CA ILE A 183 -9.13 -7.47 -12.72
C ILE A 183 -10.37 -7.86 -11.94
N SER A 184 -10.26 -8.89 -11.13
CA SER A 184 -11.33 -9.45 -10.30
C SER A 184 -10.72 -10.09 -9.04
N ALA A 185 -11.56 -10.50 -8.09
CA ALA A 185 -11.13 -11.21 -6.89
C ALA A 185 -10.39 -12.53 -7.17
N ARG A 186 -10.43 -13.04 -8.42
CA ARG A 186 -9.82 -14.31 -8.81
C ARG A 186 -8.30 -14.29 -8.73
N ALA A 187 -7.66 -13.19 -9.19
CA ALA A 187 -6.21 -13.05 -9.15
C ALA A 187 -5.69 -13.04 -7.69
N GLU A 188 -6.33 -12.26 -6.83
CA GLU A 188 -5.96 -12.17 -5.41
C GLU A 188 -6.25 -13.47 -4.67
N THR A 189 -7.37 -14.12 -4.92
CA THR A 189 -7.70 -15.41 -4.31
C THR A 189 -6.64 -16.46 -4.63
N LEU A 190 -6.29 -16.61 -5.92
CA LEU A 190 -5.24 -17.52 -6.34
C LEU A 190 -3.88 -17.14 -5.75
N LEU A 191 -3.55 -15.85 -5.74
CA LEU A 191 -2.28 -15.38 -5.16
C LEU A 191 -2.18 -15.74 -3.68
N VAL A 192 -3.24 -15.53 -2.89
CA VAL A 192 -3.24 -15.91 -1.47
C VAL A 192 -3.06 -17.41 -1.30
N LEU A 193 -3.79 -18.25 -2.07
CA LEU A 193 -3.66 -19.70 -2.00
C LEU A 193 -2.28 -20.20 -2.44
N LEU A 194 -1.62 -19.54 -3.40
CA LEU A 194 -0.28 -19.89 -3.87
C LEU A 194 0.81 -19.51 -2.87
N THR A 195 0.59 -18.45 -2.08
CA THR A 195 1.55 -17.93 -1.10
C THR A 195 1.27 -18.39 0.33
N SER A 196 0.11 -18.99 0.57
CA SER A 196 -0.30 -19.48 1.90
C SER A 196 -1.22 -20.69 1.75
N PRO A 197 -0.67 -21.90 1.84
CA PRO A 197 -1.47 -23.12 1.72
C PRO A 197 -2.47 -23.24 2.88
N ARG A 198 -3.64 -23.82 2.59
CA ARG A 198 -4.72 -24.09 3.55
C ARG A 198 -5.27 -22.83 4.22
N CYS A 199 -5.85 -21.96 3.44
CA CYS A 199 -6.47 -20.72 3.91
C CYS A 199 -7.96 -20.91 4.21
N LYS A 200 -8.46 -20.19 5.23
CA LYS A 200 -9.90 -19.94 5.41
C LYS A 200 -10.33 -18.82 4.47
N VAL A 201 -11.62 -18.74 4.17
CA VAL A 201 -12.19 -17.60 3.42
C VAL A 201 -11.79 -16.26 4.04
N GLN A 202 -11.80 -16.18 5.39
CA GLN A 202 -11.46 -14.95 6.11
C GLN A 202 -10.00 -14.53 5.88
N ASP A 203 -9.06 -15.47 5.81
CA ASP A 203 -7.64 -15.16 5.54
C ASP A 203 -7.47 -14.53 4.14
N ILE A 204 -8.27 -15.00 3.17
CA ILE A 204 -8.27 -14.44 1.81
C ILE A 204 -8.93 -13.05 1.80
N VAL A 205 -10.06 -12.88 2.49
CA VAL A 205 -10.75 -11.59 2.64
C VAL A 205 -9.82 -10.54 3.24
N ASP A 206 -9.12 -10.89 4.33
CA ASP A 206 -8.25 -9.97 5.05
C ASP A 206 -7.06 -9.50 4.22
N ARG A 207 -6.48 -10.37 3.41
CA ARG A 207 -5.34 -10.03 2.54
C ARG A 207 -5.76 -9.39 1.22
N SER A 208 -6.83 -9.89 0.62
CA SER A 208 -7.27 -9.41 -0.69
C SER A 208 -8.05 -8.10 -0.63
N GLY A 209 -8.69 -7.79 0.53
CA GLY A 209 -9.55 -6.64 0.70
C GLY A 209 -10.93 -6.76 0.04
N PHE A 210 -11.24 -7.89 -0.60
CA PHE A 210 -12.56 -8.17 -1.16
C PHE A 210 -13.59 -8.58 -0.12
N THR A 211 -14.87 -8.60 -0.50
CA THR A 211 -15.94 -9.05 0.38
C THR A 211 -15.92 -10.57 0.53
N TRP A 212 -16.44 -11.07 1.65
CA TRP A 212 -16.56 -12.50 1.91
C TRP A 212 -17.33 -13.22 0.78
N LYS A 213 -18.42 -12.61 0.30
CA LYS A 213 -19.23 -13.15 -0.79
C LYS A 213 -18.42 -13.28 -2.09
N SER A 214 -17.69 -12.24 -2.49
CA SER A 214 -16.87 -12.28 -3.71
C SER A 214 -15.82 -13.37 -3.66
N ILE A 215 -15.18 -13.58 -2.50
CA ILE A 215 -14.19 -14.65 -2.33
C ILE A 215 -14.87 -16.02 -2.37
N GLN A 216 -16.02 -16.18 -1.71
CA GLN A 216 -16.76 -17.43 -1.70
C GLN A 216 -17.24 -17.83 -3.12
N ASP A 217 -17.71 -16.87 -3.90
CA ASP A 217 -18.13 -17.09 -5.29
C ASP A 217 -16.95 -17.59 -6.13
N VAL A 218 -15.78 -16.92 -6.03
CA VAL A 218 -14.55 -17.33 -6.73
C VAL A 218 -14.08 -18.72 -6.29
N LEU A 219 -14.08 -19.02 -4.99
CA LEU A 219 -13.69 -20.35 -4.50
C LEU A 219 -14.63 -21.44 -5.00
N SER A 220 -15.94 -21.15 -5.08
CA SER A 220 -16.93 -22.09 -5.62
C SER A 220 -16.69 -22.35 -7.10
N GLU A 221 -16.42 -21.32 -7.89
CA GLU A 221 -16.08 -21.46 -9.32
C GLU A 221 -14.79 -22.27 -9.52
N LEU A 222 -13.75 -21.96 -8.77
CA LEU A 222 -12.47 -22.67 -8.84
C LEU A 222 -12.59 -24.14 -8.38
N ALA A 223 -13.42 -24.41 -7.36
CA ALA A 223 -13.70 -25.78 -6.91
C ALA A 223 -14.49 -26.58 -7.95
N SER A 224 -15.48 -25.94 -8.60
CA SER A 224 -16.24 -26.58 -9.70
C SER A 224 -15.35 -26.92 -10.89
N GLY A 225 -14.30 -26.12 -11.13
CA GLY A 225 -13.29 -26.38 -12.15
C GLY A 225 -12.19 -27.37 -11.72
N GLY A 226 -12.21 -27.86 -10.48
CA GLY A 226 -11.19 -28.78 -9.95
C GLY A 226 -9.85 -28.11 -9.59
N PHE A 227 -9.76 -26.77 -9.63
CA PHE A 227 -8.54 -26.03 -9.31
C PHE A 227 -8.33 -25.82 -7.81
N VAL A 228 -9.39 -25.88 -7.02
CA VAL A 228 -9.37 -25.70 -5.57
C VAL A 228 -10.06 -26.88 -4.91
N SER A 229 -9.44 -27.42 -3.88
CA SER A 229 -10.04 -28.38 -2.98
C SER A 229 -10.40 -27.75 -1.63
N SER A 230 -11.34 -28.33 -0.92
CA SER A 230 -11.66 -27.91 0.44
C SER A 230 -11.69 -29.11 1.37
N VAL A 231 -11.15 -28.93 2.57
CA VAL A 231 -11.21 -29.92 3.65
C VAL A 231 -11.83 -29.26 4.89
N ASP A 232 -12.53 -30.05 5.69
CA ASP A 232 -13.06 -29.54 6.95
C ASP A 232 -11.91 -29.27 7.92
N GLY A 233 -11.88 -28.05 8.44
CA GLY A 233 -10.87 -27.65 9.42
C GLY A 233 -11.15 -28.23 10.82
N VAL A 234 -10.12 -28.38 11.63
CA VAL A 234 -10.22 -28.77 13.05
C VAL A 234 -11.10 -27.80 13.85
N SER A 235 -11.07 -26.52 13.50
CA SER A 235 -12.01 -25.49 13.99
C SER A 235 -13.09 -25.25 12.94
N ARG A 236 -14.32 -24.88 13.36
CA ARG A 236 -15.44 -24.57 12.45
C ARG A 236 -15.01 -23.81 11.21
N GLY A 237 -15.25 -24.37 10.02
CA GLY A 237 -14.99 -23.74 8.72
C GLY A 237 -14.14 -24.61 7.80
N LYS A 238 -14.30 -24.36 6.48
CA LYS A 238 -13.53 -25.03 5.43
C LYS A 238 -12.16 -24.38 5.26
N LEU A 239 -11.16 -25.21 5.05
CA LEU A 239 -9.83 -24.81 4.58
C LEU A 239 -9.76 -25.10 3.08
N TYR A 240 -9.28 -24.13 2.34
CA TYR A 240 -9.13 -24.22 0.89
C TYR A 240 -7.64 -24.34 0.54
N ASP A 241 -7.37 -25.18 -0.45
CA ASP A 241 -6.01 -25.44 -0.94
C ASP A 241 -6.02 -25.67 -2.45
N LEU A 242 -4.85 -25.53 -3.07
CA LEU A 242 -4.64 -25.86 -4.47
C LEU A 242 -4.06 -27.29 -4.56
N PRO A 243 -4.74 -28.24 -5.27
CA PRO A 243 -4.23 -29.61 -5.41
C PRO A 243 -2.87 -29.66 -6.12
N GLU A 244 -2.70 -28.82 -7.16
CA GLU A 244 -1.49 -28.76 -7.97
C GLU A 244 -0.88 -27.35 -8.03
N PRO A 245 -0.38 -26.81 -6.89
CA PRO A 245 0.12 -25.44 -6.82
C PRO A 245 1.35 -25.21 -7.70
N GLU A 246 2.18 -26.24 -7.92
CA GLU A 246 3.45 -26.12 -8.64
C GLU A 246 3.26 -25.78 -10.14
N SER A 247 2.24 -26.35 -10.77
CA SER A 247 1.89 -26.05 -12.16
C SER A 247 1.53 -24.57 -12.34
N ILE A 248 0.73 -24.04 -11.41
CA ILE A 248 0.33 -22.62 -11.41
C ILE A 248 1.51 -21.71 -11.01
N ARG A 249 2.32 -22.10 -10.03
CA ARG A 249 3.55 -21.36 -9.66
C ARG A 249 4.48 -21.22 -10.85
N LYS A 250 4.71 -22.31 -11.58
CA LYS A 250 5.56 -22.31 -12.78
C LYS A 250 5.00 -21.39 -13.86
N LEU A 251 3.68 -21.39 -14.10
CA LEU A 251 3.02 -20.52 -15.08
C LEU A 251 3.29 -19.04 -14.81
N PHE A 252 3.18 -18.61 -13.58
CA PHE A 252 3.36 -17.20 -13.20
C PHE A 252 4.79 -16.85 -12.76
N GLY A 253 5.69 -17.83 -12.66
CA GLY A 253 7.06 -17.64 -12.17
C GLY A 253 7.12 -17.33 -10.67
N ILE A 254 6.22 -17.89 -9.88
CA ILE A 254 6.15 -17.71 -8.43
C ILE A 254 7.24 -18.57 -7.79
N ARG A 255 8.11 -17.94 -7.01
CA ARG A 255 9.16 -18.65 -6.28
C ARG A 255 8.59 -19.30 -5.02
N GLN A 256 9.16 -20.42 -4.61
CA GLN A 256 8.85 -21.01 -3.32
C GLN A 256 9.22 -20.02 -2.20
N GLY A 257 8.35 -19.88 -1.20
CA GLY A 257 8.53 -18.89 -0.14
C GLY A 257 8.08 -17.47 -0.51
N SER A 258 7.47 -17.26 -1.70
CA SER A 258 6.83 -15.98 -2.01
C SER A 258 5.71 -15.68 -0.99
N LEU A 259 5.63 -14.41 -0.60
CA LEU A 259 4.72 -13.92 0.44
C LEU A 259 3.82 -12.83 -0.13
N PHE A 260 2.52 -12.91 0.16
CA PHE A 260 1.57 -11.81 -0.06
C PHE A 260 0.95 -11.40 1.27
N PRO A 261 1.53 -10.43 1.99
CA PRO A 261 1.02 -9.99 3.29
C PRO A 261 -0.20 -9.09 3.14
N ASN A 262 -0.88 -8.84 4.25
CA ASN A 262 -1.88 -7.78 4.31
C ASN A 262 -1.18 -6.41 4.39
N TRP A 263 -0.89 -5.84 3.23
CA TRP A 263 -0.20 -4.55 3.11
C TRP A 263 -0.97 -3.41 3.76
N LEU A 264 -2.31 -3.43 3.73
CA LEU A 264 -3.09 -2.38 4.39
C LEU A 264 -2.80 -2.31 5.89
N CYS A 265 -2.72 -3.47 6.57
CA CYS A 265 -2.37 -3.51 7.99
C CYS A 265 -0.96 -2.98 8.25
N ILE A 266 -0.01 -3.26 7.36
CA ILE A 266 1.38 -2.77 7.46
C ILE A 266 1.40 -1.24 7.31
N TYR A 267 0.79 -0.71 6.24
CA TYR A 267 0.79 0.73 5.98
C TYR A 267 0.00 1.52 7.02
N ASP A 268 -1.13 1.00 7.49
CA ASP A 268 -1.86 1.61 8.60
C ASP A 268 -1.02 1.67 9.87
N THR A 269 -0.25 0.60 10.16
CA THR A 269 0.67 0.60 11.31
C THR A 269 1.73 1.68 11.18
N ILE A 270 2.37 1.78 9.99
CA ILE A 270 3.39 2.79 9.72
C ILE A 270 2.77 4.20 9.79
N GLY A 271 1.60 4.39 9.18
CA GLY A 271 0.92 5.69 9.17
C GLY A 271 0.51 6.16 10.57
N LEU A 272 -0.03 5.26 11.40
CA LEU A 272 -0.38 5.57 12.79
C LEU A 272 0.85 5.89 13.63
N LEU A 273 1.94 5.14 13.43
CA LEU A 273 3.21 5.44 14.07
C LEU A 273 3.70 6.82 13.66
N TRP A 274 3.69 7.12 12.35
CA TRP A 274 4.10 8.43 11.83
C TRP A 274 3.24 9.59 12.37
N GLN A 275 1.91 9.44 12.42
CA GLN A 275 1.02 10.43 13.04
C GLN A 275 1.38 10.69 14.50
N THR A 276 1.67 9.63 15.24
CA THR A 276 2.00 9.73 16.66
C THR A 276 3.33 10.46 16.85
N VAL A 277 4.41 10.03 16.18
CA VAL A 277 5.74 10.65 16.33
C VAL A 277 5.83 12.06 15.75
N SER A 278 4.90 12.43 14.86
CA SER A 278 4.78 13.78 14.29
C SER A 278 3.97 14.72 15.14
N ASN A 279 3.36 14.23 16.24
CA ASN A 279 2.63 15.10 17.16
C ASN A 279 3.58 16.09 17.87
N PRO A 280 3.37 17.42 17.73
CA PRO A 280 4.25 18.41 18.34
C PRO A 280 4.37 18.30 19.87
N HIS A 281 3.37 17.74 20.56
CA HIS A 281 3.44 17.49 21.99
C HIS A 281 4.51 16.46 22.35
N LEU A 282 4.64 15.39 21.56
CA LEU A 282 5.62 14.32 21.84
C LEU A 282 7.07 14.77 21.64
N SER A 283 7.32 15.79 20.84
CA SER A 283 8.67 16.36 20.69
C SER A 283 9.16 17.11 21.92
N LYS A 284 8.28 17.42 22.88
CA LYS A 284 8.55 18.25 24.07
C LYS A 284 8.56 17.45 25.38
N VAL A 285 8.21 16.17 25.34
CA VAL A 285 8.17 15.32 26.55
C VAL A 285 9.52 14.68 26.84
N SER A 286 9.69 14.13 28.06
CA SER A 286 10.88 13.37 28.41
C SER A 286 11.01 12.08 27.61
N GLU A 287 12.20 11.52 27.50
CA GLU A 287 12.42 10.23 26.82
C GLU A 287 11.62 9.09 27.48
N GLU A 288 11.45 9.12 28.78
CA GLU A 288 10.62 8.13 29.50
C GLU A 288 9.15 8.22 29.10
N THR A 289 8.59 9.45 29.11
CA THR A 289 7.21 9.70 28.68
C THR A 289 7.02 9.29 27.21
N PHE A 290 7.96 9.65 26.35
CA PHE A 290 7.92 9.27 24.92
C PHE A 290 7.92 7.75 24.74
N THR A 291 8.77 7.04 25.47
CA THR A 291 8.85 5.56 25.41
C THR A 291 7.56 4.93 25.92
N HIS A 292 6.96 5.48 26.97
CA HIS A 292 5.67 5.02 27.50
C HIS A 292 4.54 5.21 26.48
N GLU A 293 4.46 6.38 25.84
CA GLU A 293 3.43 6.66 24.80
C GLU A 293 3.56 5.73 23.59
N LEU A 294 4.79 5.45 23.15
CA LEU A 294 5.01 4.47 22.09
C LEU A 294 4.60 3.05 22.51
N GLY A 295 4.86 2.68 23.77
CA GLY A 295 4.44 1.39 24.33
C GLY A 295 2.93 1.25 24.36
N SER A 296 2.20 2.28 24.78
CA SER A 296 0.74 2.33 24.77
C SER A 296 0.18 2.24 23.34
N LEU A 297 0.75 3.01 22.40
CA LEU A 297 0.37 2.93 20.99
C LEU A 297 0.53 1.50 20.45
N TYR A 298 1.64 0.85 20.76
CA TYR A 298 1.91 -0.52 20.33
C TYR A 298 0.87 -1.48 20.88
N SER A 299 0.67 -1.52 22.19
CA SER A 299 -0.24 -2.46 22.84
C SER A 299 -1.70 -2.25 22.41
N ASP A 300 -2.13 -1.01 22.29
CA ASP A 300 -3.54 -0.66 22.09
C ASP A 300 -3.96 -0.73 20.62
N ARG A 301 -3.04 -0.43 19.69
CA ARG A 301 -3.40 -0.24 18.28
C ARG A 301 -2.57 -1.03 17.28
N LEU A 302 -1.26 -1.15 17.48
CA LEU A 302 -0.37 -1.67 16.43
C LEU A 302 -0.19 -3.17 16.50
N GLN A 303 -0.11 -3.77 17.69
CA GLN A 303 0.18 -5.19 17.86
C GLN A 303 -0.76 -6.10 17.07
N GLN A 304 -2.07 -5.88 17.17
CA GLN A 304 -3.04 -6.70 16.46
C GLN A 304 -2.96 -6.54 14.93
N LYS A 305 -2.66 -5.32 14.45
CA LYS A 305 -2.48 -5.06 13.01
C LYS A 305 -1.24 -5.80 12.48
N LEU A 306 -0.15 -5.75 13.23
CA LEU A 306 1.09 -6.44 12.87
C LEU A 306 0.90 -7.96 12.81
N LEU A 307 0.20 -8.55 13.78
CA LEU A 307 -0.16 -9.97 13.76
C LEU A 307 -1.04 -10.33 12.55
N LYS A 308 -2.02 -9.48 12.21
CA LYS A 308 -2.90 -9.67 11.05
C LYS A 308 -2.21 -9.41 9.71
N SER A 309 -1.03 -8.78 9.71
CA SER A 309 -0.28 -8.55 8.48
C SER A 309 0.14 -9.84 7.78
N GLY A 310 0.33 -10.93 8.55
CA GLY A 310 0.83 -12.20 8.04
C GLY A 310 2.29 -12.13 7.55
N HIS A 311 3.01 -11.05 7.84
CA HIS A 311 4.42 -10.92 7.48
C HIS A 311 5.31 -11.49 8.59
N PRO A 312 6.22 -12.47 8.30
CA PRO A 312 7.00 -13.16 9.33
C PRO A 312 7.85 -12.24 10.20
N ALA A 313 8.46 -11.19 9.61
CA ALA A 313 9.27 -10.23 10.36
C ALA A 313 8.45 -9.41 11.37
N LEU A 314 7.14 -9.26 11.13
CA LEU A 314 6.23 -8.47 11.96
C LEU A 314 5.45 -9.31 12.96
N ASN A 315 5.46 -10.63 12.82
CA ASN A 315 4.70 -11.55 13.66
C ASN A 315 5.45 -11.87 14.98
N LYS A 316 5.94 -10.83 15.66
CA LYS A 316 6.63 -10.97 16.96
C LYS A 316 5.72 -10.41 18.06
N THR A 317 5.48 -11.21 19.10
CA THR A 317 4.62 -10.83 20.22
C THR A 317 5.20 -9.74 21.13
N ASN A 318 6.52 -9.57 21.13
CA ASN A 318 7.22 -8.59 21.96
C ASN A 318 8.16 -7.75 21.06
N LEU A 319 7.58 -6.87 20.25
CA LEU A 319 8.35 -5.88 19.52
C LEU A 319 8.69 -4.72 20.46
N ASP A 320 9.98 -4.45 20.60
CA ASP A 320 10.44 -3.21 21.21
C ASP A 320 10.16 -2.04 20.25
N CYS A 321 9.46 -1.02 20.73
CA CYS A 321 9.13 0.16 19.95
C CYS A 321 10.38 0.84 19.36
N ALA A 322 11.53 0.78 20.03
CA ALA A 322 12.80 1.28 19.52
C ALA A 322 13.28 0.55 18.25
N SER A 323 12.77 -0.65 17.98
CA SER A 323 13.14 -1.45 16.80
C SER A 323 12.32 -1.14 15.54
N PHE A 324 11.23 -0.35 15.60
CA PHE A 324 10.38 -0.06 14.46
C PHE A 324 11.10 0.53 13.23
N PRO A 325 12.06 1.48 13.36
CA PRO A 325 12.78 1.95 12.18
C PRO A 325 13.49 0.82 11.44
N ARG A 326 14.16 -0.08 12.18
CA ARG A 326 14.84 -1.26 11.59
C ARG A 326 13.86 -2.25 11.00
N LEU A 327 12.70 -2.41 11.63
CA LEU A 327 11.66 -3.30 11.16
C LEU A 327 11.08 -2.80 9.83
N ILE A 328 10.79 -1.49 9.72
CA ILE A 328 10.34 -0.89 8.46
C ILE A 328 11.42 -1.04 7.38
N SER A 329 12.69 -0.81 7.72
CA SER A 329 13.80 -1.02 6.79
C SER A 329 13.89 -2.47 6.32
N SER A 330 13.61 -3.47 7.18
CA SER A 330 13.62 -4.89 6.79
C SER A 330 12.49 -5.28 5.83
N LEU A 331 11.40 -4.49 5.75
CA LEU A 331 10.35 -4.66 4.74
C LEU A 331 10.82 -4.22 3.35
N ALA A 332 11.92 -3.49 3.29
CA ALA A 332 12.54 -2.98 2.09
C ALA A 332 13.73 -3.87 1.60
N GLU A 333 14.03 -4.95 2.31
CA GLU A 333 15.07 -5.96 1.96
C GLU A 333 14.44 -7.18 1.29
#